data_879dda92e32c6bf854247475d4ff69ac
#
_entry.id   879dda92e32c6bf854247475d4ff69ac
#
_cell.length_a   1.000
_cell.length_b   1.000
_cell.length_c   1.000
_cell.angle_alpha   90.00
_cell.angle_beta   90.00
_cell.angle_gamma   90.00
#
_symmetry.space_group_name_H-M   'P 1'
#
loop_
_entity.id
_entity.type
_entity.pdbx_description
1 polymer ?
#
loop_
_entity_poly.entity_id
_entity_poly.type
_entity_poly.pdbx_seq_one_letter_code
_entity_poly.pdbx_strand_id
1 'polypeptide(L)'
;RTLKEVDMIAAEDTRNSIKLLNHFEIKTPMTSYHEYNKIEKGHKLVQMLLAGKNLALITDAGTPGISDPGEELVQMCYEAGVPVTSLPGAAACITALTLSGLSTRRFAFEAFLPSDKKERQQVLEELKNDTRTVICYEAPHRLVKTLKELLEALGNRRITICRELTKKHE
;
A
#
# COMPACT_ATOMS: atom_id res chain seq x y z
N ARG A 1 2.92 6.94 -20.20
CA ARG A 1 3.72 6.18 -21.15
C ARG A 1 3.58 4.69 -20.88
N THR A 2 4.10 4.16 -19.78
CA THR A 2 4.10 2.72 -19.43
C THR A 2 2.74 2.03 -19.60
N LEU A 3 1.65 2.64 -19.12
CA LEU A 3 0.31 2.06 -19.23
C LEU A 3 -0.20 1.93 -20.69
N LYS A 4 0.38 2.65 -21.65
CA LYS A 4 0.08 2.51 -23.08
C LYS A 4 0.93 1.44 -23.78
N GLU A 5 2.03 1.03 -23.15
CA GLU A 5 3.02 0.12 -23.74
C GLU A 5 2.88 -1.33 -23.24
N VAL A 6 2.28 -1.55 -22.07
CA VAL A 6 2.05 -2.90 -21.53
C VAL A 6 0.90 -3.61 -22.23
N ASP A 7 0.90 -4.94 -22.15
CA ASP A 7 -0.16 -5.77 -22.75
C ASP A 7 -1.41 -5.82 -21.85
N MET A 8 -1.27 -5.61 -20.55
CA MET A 8 -2.36 -5.70 -19.59
C MET A 8 -2.09 -4.75 -18.41
N ILE A 9 -3.17 -4.19 -17.86
CA ILE A 9 -3.15 -3.45 -16.60
C ILE A 9 -3.91 -4.26 -15.54
N ALA A 10 -3.27 -4.58 -14.43
CA ALA A 10 -3.93 -5.11 -13.24
C ALA A 10 -4.25 -3.93 -12.31
N ALA A 11 -5.51 -3.76 -11.96
CA ALA A 11 -5.99 -2.63 -11.16
C ALA A 11 -6.75 -3.10 -9.93
N GLU A 12 -6.55 -2.44 -8.80
CA GLU A 12 -7.26 -2.72 -7.54
C GLU A 12 -8.77 -2.54 -7.72
N ASP A 13 -9.23 -1.37 -8.14
CA ASP A 13 -10.62 -1.13 -8.54
C ASP A 13 -10.68 -0.64 -10.00
N THR A 14 -11.14 -1.52 -10.88
CA THR A 14 -11.27 -1.21 -12.31
C THR A 14 -12.27 -0.09 -12.60
N ARG A 15 -13.30 0.10 -11.74
CA ARG A 15 -14.31 1.16 -11.87
C ARG A 15 -13.71 2.54 -11.59
N ASN A 16 -12.73 2.60 -10.72
CA ASN A 16 -12.00 3.82 -10.41
C ASN A 16 -10.91 4.08 -11.45
N SER A 17 -10.12 3.08 -11.75
CA SER A 17 -9.00 3.16 -12.70
C SER A 17 -9.42 3.51 -14.12
N ILE A 18 -10.62 3.08 -14.58
CA ILE A 18 -11.12 3.41 -15.92
C ILE A 18 -11.23 4.93 -16.17
N LYS A 19 -11.49 5.72 -15.12
CA LYS A 19 -11.55 7.19 -15.22
C LYS A 19 -10.18 7.76 -15.60
N LEU A 20 -9.12 7.24 -14.98
CA LEU A 20 -7.74 7.62 -15.28
C LEU A 20 -7.36 7.19 -16.72
N LEU A 21 -7.68 5.96 -17.10
CA LEU A 21 -7.37 5.44 -18.42
C LEU A 21 -8.06 6.26 -19.51
N ASN A 22 -9.35 6.58 -19.32
CA ASN A 22 -10.11 7.41 -20.25
C ASN A 22 -9.54 8.83 -20.37
N HIS A 23 -9.16 9.45 -19.24
CA HIS A 23 -8.58 10.80 -19.25
C HIS A 23 -7.28 10.88 -20.07
N PHE A 24 -6.44 9.84 -20.03
CA PHE A 24 -5.19 9.79 -20.76
C PHE A 24 -5.29 9.02 -22.10
N GLU A 25 -6.50 8.67 -22.52
CA GLU A 25 -6.75 7.91 -23.78
C GLU A 25 -5.93 6.61 -23.83
N ILE A 26 -5.89 5.86 -22.72
CA ILE A 26 -5.22 4.57 -22.60
C ILE A 26 -6.23 3.48 -22.94
N LYS A 27 -5.92 2.69 -23.99
CA LYS A 27 -6.79 1.61 -24.50
C LYS A 27 -6.31 0.22 -24.08
N THR A 28 -5.27 0.13 -23.28
CA THR A 28 -4.71 -1.12 -22.80
C THR A 28 -5.76 -1.90 -22.01
N PRO A 29 -5.94 -3.21 -22.27
CA PRO A 29 -6.85 -4.06 -21.53
C PRO A 29 -6.57 -4.01 -20.04
N MET A 30 -7.63 -4.01 -19.22
CA MET A 30 -7.54 -3.94 -17.78
C MET A 30 -8.24 -5.11 -17.12
N THR A 31 -7.68 -5.62 -16.04
CA THR A 31 -8.24 -6.68 -15.20
C THR A 31 -8.19 -6.29 -13.74
N SER A 32 -9.11 -6.82 -12.92
CA SER A 32 -9.09 -6.60 -11.47
C SER A 32 -8.00 -7.44 -10.80
N TYR A 33 -7.30 -6.82 -9.84
CA TYR A 33 -6.37 -7.49 -8.93
C TYR A 33 -6.48 -6.85 -7.56
N HIS A 34 -7.17 -7.49 -6.64
CA HIS A 34 -7.49 -6.96 -5.31
C HIS A 34 -7.34 -8.04 -4.24
N GLU A 35 -7.43 -7.67 -2.99
CA GLU A 35 -7.21 -8.54 -1.81
C GLU A 35 -7.94 -9.90 -1.90
N TYR A 36 -9.18 -9.90 -2.40
CA TYR A 36 -10.01 -11.11 -2.43
C TYR A 36 -9.72 -12.06 -3.61
N ASN A 37 -8.96 -11.62 -4.62
CA ASN A 37 -8.64 -12.45 -5.79
C ASN A 37 -7.14 -12.60 -6.05
N LYS A 38 -6.29 -11.98 -5.23
CA LYS A 38 -4.85 -11.82 -5.47
C LYS A 38 -4.11 -13.15 -5.73
N ILE A 39 -4.47 -14.22 -5.07
CA ILE A 39 -3.79 -15.52 -5.23
C ILE A 39 -4.14 -16.17 -6.58
N GLU A 40 -5.44 -16.42 -6.82
CA GLU A 40 -5.87 -17.06 -8.08
C GLU A 40 -5.50 -16.22 -9.31
N LYS A 41 -5.73 -14.93 -9.20
CA LYS A 41 -5.42 -14.00 -10.28
C LYS A 41 -3.93 -13.85 -10.47
N GLY A 42 -3.14 -13.82 -9.40
CA GLY A 42 -1.69 -13.76 -9.44
C GLY A 42 -1.08 -14.88 -10.28
N HIS A 43 -1.49 -16.12 -10.06
CA HIS A 43 -1.04 -17.26 -10.87
C HIS A 43 -1.31 -17.06 -12.37
N LYS A 44 -2.52 -16.59 -12.73
CA LYS A 44 -2.89 -16.33 -14.14
C LYS A 44 -2.02 -15.21 -14.74
N LEU A 45 -1.76 -14.15 -13.98
CA LEU A 45 -0.93 -13.04 -14.44
C LEU A 45 0.53 -13.46 -14.62
N VAL A 46 1.07 -14.27 -13.70
CA VAL A 46 2.44 -14.82 -13.86
C VAL A 46 2.56 -15.71 -15.09
N GLN A 47 1.57 -16.56 -15.37
CA GLN A 47 1.59 -17.37 -16.60
C GLN A 47 1.59 -16.48 -17.88
N MET A 48 0.85 -15.38 -17.87
CA MET A 48 0.87 -14.41 -18.96
C MET A 48 2.25 -13.75 -19.13
N LEU A 49 2.89 -13.40 -18.01
CA LEU A 49 4.24 -12.82 -17.98
C LEU A 49 5.29 -13.81 -18.51
N LEU A 50 5.21 -15.08 -18.11
CA LEU A 50 6.07 -16.17 -18.62
C LEU A 50 5.89 -16.42 -20.12
N ALA A 51 4.71 -16.11 -20.68
CA ALA A 51 4.45 -16.13 -22.10
C ALA A 51 4.98 -14.89 -22.85
N GLY A 52 5.80 -14.05 -22.20
CA GLY A 52 6.47 -12.89 -22.79
C GLY A 52 5.63 -11.61 -22.85
N LYS A 53 4.51 -11.55 -22.10
CA LYS A 53 3.68 -10.36 -21.99
C LYS A 53 4.21 -9.41 -20.90
N ASN A 54 3.83 -8.13 -21.00
CA ASN A 54 4.14 -7.10 -20.02
C ASN A 54 2.88 -6.70 -19.25
N LEU A 55 3.03 -6.50 -17.95
CA LEU A 55 1.96 -6.13 -17.03
C LEU A 55 2.33 -4.85 -16.27
N ALA A 56 1.36 -3.96 -16.11
CA ALA A 56 1.44 -2.89 -15.11
C ALA A 56 0.44 -3.15 -13.98
N LEU A 57 0.89 -3.10 -12.73
CA LEU A 57 0.02 -3.10 -11.56
C LEU A 57 -0.20 -1.66 -11.12
N ILE A 58 -1.47 -1.28 -10.88
CA ILE A 58 -1.87 0.02 -10.36
C ILE A 58 -2.86 -0.15 -9.20
N THR A 59 -2.83 0.78 -8.27
CA THR A 59 -3.76 0.87 -7.13
C THR A 59 -4.56 2.17 -7.20
N ASP A 60 -5.55 2.32 -6.35
CA ASP A 60 -6.41 3.50 -6.32
C ASP A 60 -5.67 4.76 -5.88
N ALA A 61 -4.68 4.61 -4.99
CA ALA A 61 -3.83 5.71 -4.54
C ALA A 61 -2.48 5.18 -4.02
N GLY A 62 -1.43 5.94 -4.21
CA GLY A 62 -0.10 5.60 -3.66
C GLY A 62 0.68 4.57 -4.49
N THR A 63 1.46 3.76 -3.80
CA THR A 63 2.37 2.78 -4.40
C THR A 63 1.83 1.36 -4.20
N PRO A 64 1.62 0.58 -5.27
CA PRO A 64 1.20 -0.82 -5.17
C PRO A 64 2.10 -1.64 -4.22
N GLY A 65 1.52 -2.56 -3.47
CA GLY A 65 2.23 -3.40 -2.51
C GLY A 65 2.58 -2.74 -1.17
N ILE A 66 2.21 -1.46 -0.97
CA ILE A 66 2.38 -0.76 0.32
C ILE A 66 0.99 -0.49 0.93
N SER A 67 0.50 -1.42 1.72
CA SER A 67 -0.88 -1.50 2.24
C SER A 67 -1.96 -1.63 1.15
N ASP A 68 -1.56 -1.99 -0.03
CA ASP A 68 -2.39 -2.22 -1.21
C ASP A 68 -2.01 -3.56 -1.85
N PRO A 69 -2.86 -4.17 -2.70
CA PRO A 69 -2.54 -5.41 -3.37
C PRO A 69 -1.27 -5.29 -4.23
N GLY A 70 -0.41 -6.31 -4.18
CA GLY A 70 0.82 -6.33 -5.01
C GLY A 70 1.95 -7.18 -4.47
N GLU A 71 2.09 -7.28 -3.16
CA GLU A 71 3.17 -8.04 -2.51
C GLU A 71 3.23 -9.48 -3.02
N GLU A 72 2.13 -10.20 -2.99
CA GLU A 72 2.06 -11.59 -3.42
C GLU A 72 2.36 -11.76 -4.91
N LEU A 73 1.91 -10.80 -5.76
CA LEU A 73 2.21 -10.85 -7.18
C LEU A 73 3.70 -10.67 -7.43
N VAL A 74 4.34 -9.73 -6.73
CA VAL A 74 5.79 -9.50 -6.80
C VAL A 74 6.55 -10.74 -6.34
N GLN A 75 6.13 -11.36 -5.24
CA GLN A 75 6.71 -12.60 -4.74
C GLN A 75 6.60 -13.73 -5.77
N MET A 76 5.40 -13.95 -6.32
CA MET A 76 5.18 -14.97 -7.37
C MET A 76 6.04 -14.71 -8.63
N CYS A 77 6.19 -13.46 -9.03
CA CYS A 77 7.07 -13.08 -10.14
C CYS A 77 8.52 -13.41 -9.83
N TYR A 78 8.98 -13.08 -8.62
CA TYR A 78 10.34 -13.36 -8.17
C TYR A 78 10.64 -14.87 -8.17
N GLU A 79 9.73 -15.68 -7.62
CA GLU A 79 9.82 -17.14 -7.61
C GLU A 79 9.83 -17.75 -9.01
N ALA A 80 9.11 -17.13 -9.95
CA ALA A 80 9.06 -17.55 -11.35
C ALA A 80 10.18 -16.99 -12.23
N GLY A 81 11.12 -16.21 -11.67
CA GLY A 81 12.20 -15.56 -12.43
C GLY A 81 11.73 -14.45 -13.38
N VAL A 82 10.55 -13.89 -13.16
CA VAL A 82 10.01 -12.76 -13.96
C VAL A 82 10.57 -11.45 -13.40
N PRO A 83 11.22 -10.61 -14.23
CA PRO A 83 11.72 -9.33 -13.79
C PRO A 83 10.61 -8.37 -13.35
N VAL A 84 10.78 -7.72 -12.21
CA VAL A 84 9.86 -6.70 -11.69
C VAL A 84 10.61 -5.39 -11.49
N THR A 85 9.97 -4.29 -11.83
CA THR A 85 10.48 -2.94 -11.54
C THR A 85 9.38 -2.09 -10.92
N SER A 86 9.75 -1.17 -10.05
CA SER A 86 8.83 -0.19 -9.48
C SER A 86 9.16 1.19 -10.02
N LEU A 87 8.14 1.93 -10.43
CA LEU A 87 8.29 3.34 -10.79
C LEU A 87 8.22 4.19 -9.51
N PRO A 88 9.16 5.13 -9.30
CA PRO A 88 9.08 6.06 -8.18
C PRO A 88 7.76 6.81 -8.19
N GLY A 89 7.10 6.86 -7.04
CA GLY A 89 5.78 7.46 -6.92
C GLY A 89 5.47 7.92 -5.50
N ALA A 90 4.29 8.48 -5.33
CA ALA A 90 3.82 8.95 -4.03
C ALA A 90 3.59 7.78 -3.07
N ALA A 91 4.10 7.92 -1.84
CA ALA A 91 3.81 7.03 -0.73
C ALA A 91 3.46 7.87 0.50
N ALA A 92 2.22 7.75 0.99
CA ALA A 92 1.74 8.58 2.09
C ALA A 92 2.58 8.42 3.36
N CYS A 93 3.05 7.21 3.65
CA CYS A 93 3.91 6.95 4.82
C CYS A 93 5.23 7.74 4.76
N ILE A 94 5.88 7.83 3.61
CA ILE A 94 7.12 8.58 3.43
C ILE A 94 6.85 10.09 3.48
N THR A 95 5.78 10.54 2.83
CA THR A 95 5.39 11.95 2.86
C THR A 95 5.07 12.40 4.30
N ALA A 96 4.29 11.60 5.05
CA ALA A 96 4.00 11.85 6.45
C ALA A 96 5.27 11.88 7.31
N LEU A 97 6.19 10.95 7.11
CA LEU A 97 7.45 10.88 7.84
C LEU A 97 8.28 12.15 7.64
N THR A 98 8.40 12.64 6.40
CA THR A 98 9.18 13.87 6.11
C THR A 98 8.59 15.13 6.73
N LEU A 99 7.27 15.16 6.94
CA LEU A 99 6.55 16.29 7.55
C LEU A 99 6.41 16.18 9.08
N SER A 100 6.65 15.00 9.63
CA SER A 100 6.33 14.67 11.03
C SER A 100 7.15 15.47 12.08
N GLY A 101 8.34 15.92 11.73
CA GLY A 101 9.31 16.47 12.69
C GLY A 101 9.84 15.41 13.68
N LEU A 102 9.64 14.11 13.39
CA LEU A 102 10.22 12.99 14.11
C LEU A 102 11.48 12.48 13.40
N SER A 103 12.21 11.56 14.03
CA SER A 103 13.41 10.99 13.41
C SER A 103 13.09 10.21 12.16
N THR A 104 13.72 10.55 11.05
CA THR A 104 13.59 9.86 9.75
C THR A 104 14.69 8.82 9.51
N ARG A 105 15.71 8.79 10.37
CA ARG A 105 16.88 7.94 10.18
C ARG A 105 16.56 6.44 10.32
N ARG A 106 15.69 6.11 11.28
CA ARG A 106 15.24 4.74 11.54
C ARG A 106 13.74 4.80 11.76
N PHE A 107 12.97 4.09 10.94
CA PHE A 107 11.52 4.01 11.07
C PHE A 107 11.03 2.61 10.77
N ALA A 108 9.82 2.31 11.23
CA ALA A 108 9.08 1.11 10.93
C ALA A 108 7.72 1.49 10.36
N PHE A 109 7.25 0.75 9.37
CA PHE A 109 5.93 0.90 8.81
C PHE A 109 5.06 -0.30 9.20
N GLU A 110 4.04 -0.06 10.01
CA GLU A 110 3.14 -1.07 10.57
C GLU A 110 1.80 -1.15 9.82
N ALA A 111 1.65 -0.35 8.76
CA ALA A 111 0.40 -0.28 8.01
C ALA A 111 -0.82 -0.04 8.93
N PHE A 112 -1.93 -0.76 8.71
CA PHE A 112 -3.09 -0.76 9.60
C PHE A 112 -2.89 -1.78 10.71
N LEU A 113 -3.08 -1.36 11.95
CA LEU A 113 -3.06 -2.30 13.08
C LEU A 113 -4.13 -3.38 12.90
N PRO A 114 -3.84 -4.65 13.23
CA PRO A 114 -4.77 -5.76 13.05
C PRO A 114 -6.15 -5.49 13.63
N SER A 115 -7.19 -6.00 12.97
CA SER A 115 -8.56 -5.93 13.48
C SER A 115 -8.85 -7.01 14.53
N ASP A 116 -8.17 -8.15 14.45
CA ASP A 116 -8.21 -9.18 15.48
C ASP A 116 -7.62 -8.67 16.79
N LYS A 117 -8.32 -8.90 17.89
CA LYS A 117 -7.94 -8.36 19.20
C LYS A 117 -6.62 -8.94 19.72
N LYS A 118 -6.38 -10.22 19.48
CA LYS A 118 -5.18 -10.90 19.98
C LYS A 118 -3.93 -10.47 19.21
N GLU A 119 -4.03 -10.47 17.88
CA GLU A 119 -2.95 -10.00 17.01
C GLU A 119 -2.64 -8.53 17.27
N ARG A 120 -3.67 -7.70 17.40
CA ARG A 120 -3.51 -6.27 17.73
C ARG A 120 -2.79 -6.05 19.06
N GLN A 121 -3.13 -6.82 20.09
CA GLN A 121 -2.46 -6.73 21.38
C GLN A 121 -0.99 -7.15 21.30
N GLN A 122 -0.69 -8.17 20.49
CA GLN A 122 0.69 -8.61 20.24
C GLN A 122 1.50 -7.50 19.57
N VAL A 123 0.99 -6.90 18.50
CA VAL A 123 1.66 -5.78 17.82
C VAL A 123 1.88 -4.60 18.77
N LEU A 124 0.89 -4.23 19.57
CA LEU A 124 1.02 -3.15 20.55
C LEU A 124 2.12 -3.43 21.59
N GLU A 125 2.26 -4.67 22.03
CA GLU A 125 3.32 -5.06 22.97
C GLU A 125 4.71 -5.02 22.32
N GLU A 126 4.83 -5.44 21.05
CA GLU A 126 6.07 -5.32 20.27
C GLU A 126 6.46 -3.85 20.07
N LEU A 127 5.50 -2.98 19.75
CA LEU A 127 5.73 -1.54 19.57
C LEU A 127 6.14 -0.81 20.84
N LYS A 128 5.82 -1.34 22.02
CA LYS A 128 6.16 -0.73 23.30
C LYS A 128 7.67 -0.53 23.48
N ASN A 129 8.45 -1.45 22.99
CA ASN A 129 9.90 -1.44 23.08
C ASN A 129 10.60 -0.92 21.81
N ASP A 130 9.84 -0.56 20.77
CA ASP A 130 10.41 -0.02 19.55
C ASP A 130 10.89 1.42 19.74
N THR A 131 12.16 1.65 19.43
CA THR A 131 12.81 2.96 19.53
C THR A 131 12.82 3.75 18.22
N ARG A 132 12.29 3.16 17.16
CA ARG A 132 12.18 3.79 15.84
C ARG A 132 10.96 4.71 15.78
N THR A 133 10.92 5.57 14.78
CA THR A 133 9.66 6.24 14.41
C THR A 133 8.74 5.20 13.78
N VAL A 134 7.59 4.96 14.39
CA VAL A 134 6.60 4.01 13.89
C VAL A 134 5.54 4.77 13.09
N ILE A 135 5.21 4.25 11.92
CA ILE A 135 4.21 4.82 11.02
C ILE A 135 3.06 3.82 10.91
N CYS A 136 1.88 4.26 11.34
CA CYS A 136 0.64 3.48 11.20
C CYS A 136 -0.33 4.21 10.28
N TYR A 137 -1.10 3.44 9.50
CA TYR A 137 -2.30 3.93 8.85
C TYR A 137 -3.52 3.71 9.74
N GLU A 138 -4.46 4.63 9.70
CA GLU A 138 -5.72 4.45 10.39
C GLU A 138 -6.88 5.13 9.66
N ALA A 139 -8.03 4.49 9.69
CA ALA A 139 -9.25 5.06 9.14
C ALA A 139 -9.81 6.17 10.06
N PRO A 140 -10.31 7.27 9.52
CA PRO A 140 -10.76 8.42 10.32
C PRO A 140 -11.76 8.07 11.42
N HIS A 141 -12.68 7.14 11.13
CA HIS A 141 -13.72 6.74 12.08
C HIS A 141 -13.18 5.87 13.25
N ARG A 142 -11.99 5.29 13.13
CA ARG A 142 -11.34 4.48 14.18
C ARG A 142 -10.26 5.25 14.94
N LEU A 143 -9.81 6.40 14.43
CA LEU A 143 -8.65 7.13 14.92
C LEU A 143 -8.69 7.37 16.44
N VAL A 144 -9.80 7.89 16.97
CA VAL A 144 -9.91 8.20 18.42
C VAL A 144 -9.76 6.94 19.27
N LYS A 145 -10.35 5.83 18.85
CA LYS A 145 -10.22 4.55 19.56
C LYS A 145 -8.77 4.07 19.54
N THR A 146 -8.14 4.08 18.37
CA THR A 146 -6.75 3.65 18.20
C THR A 146 -5.79 4.52 19.01
N LEU A 147 -5.99 5.84 19.05
CA LEU A 147 -5.15 6.71 19.87
C LEU A 147 -5.26 6.41 21.39
N LYS A 148 -6.44 6.05 21.88
CA LYS A 148 -6.61 5.62 23.28
C LYS A 148 -5.86 4.32 23.55
N GLU A 149 -5.97 3.34 22.68
CA GLU A 149 -5.26 2.07 22.80
C GLU A 149 -3.73 2.25 22.73
N LEU A 150 -3.25 3.12 21.83
CA LEU A 150 -1.83 3.46 21.77
C LEU A 150 -1.34 4.17 23.04
N LEU A 151 -2.12 5.10 23.59
CA LEU A 151 -1.79 5.78 24.84
C LEU A 151 -1.70 4.80 26.01
N GLU A 152 -2.64 3.86 26.11
CA GLU A 152 -2.65 2.82 27.13
C GLU A 152 -1.43 1.88 27.01
N ALA A 153 -1.15 1.40 25.80
CA ALA A 153 -0.09 0.42 25.57
C ALA A 153 1.32 1.03 25.60
N LEU A 154 1.50 2.20 24.98
CA LEU A 154 2.82 2.80 24.73
C LEU A 154 3.14 3.96 25.66
N GLY A 155 2.18 4.42 26.45
CA GLY A 155 2.31 5.63 27.27
C GLY A 155 2.21 6.92 26.43
N ASN A 156 2.39 8.06 27.10
CA ASN A 156 2.30 9.37 26.47
C ASN A 156 3.56 9.65 25.64
N ARG A 157 3.46 9.50 24.33
CA ARG A 157 4.54 9.74 23.36
C ARG A 157 4.19 10.90 22.43
N ARG A 158 5.21 11.55 21.89
CA ARG A 158 5.03 12.52 20.81
C ARG A 158 4.54 11.80 19.56
N ILE A 159 3.47 12.30 18.97
CA ILE A 159 2.90 11.80 17.71
C ILE A 159 2.68 12.96 16.74
N THR A 160 2.59 12.62 15.47
CA THR A 160 2.13 13.51 14.39
C THR A 160 1.01 12.80 13.64
N ILE A 161 -0.10 13.49 13.42
CA ILE A 161 -1.23 13.00 12.65
C ILE A 161 -1.24 13.74 11.32
N CYS A 162 -1.18 12.98 10.23
CA CYS A 162 -1.28 13.51 8.87
C CYS A 162 -2.57 13.01 8.23
N ARG A 163 -3.32 13.93 7.63
CA ARG A 163 -4.60 13.62 6.97
C ARG A 163 -4.69 14.38 5.66
N GLU A 164 -5.21 13.72 4.63
CA GLU A 164 -5.48 14.35 3.32
C GLU A 164 -4.24 15.05 2.71
N LEU A 165 -3.05 14.47 2.94
CA LEU A 165 -1.78 15.01 2.45
C LEU A 165 -1.88 15.35 0.96
N THR A 166 -1.43 16.54 0.60
CA THR A 166 -1.45 17.11 -0.76
C THR A 166 -2.86 17.38 -1.33
N LYS A 167 -3.91 17.21 -0.55
CA LYS A 167 -5.30 17.48 -0.95
C LYS A 167 -5.81 18.79 -0.35
N LYS A 168 -6.98 19.21 -0.81
CA LYS A 168 -7.60 20.49 -0.41
C LYS A 168 -7.83 20.63 1.12
N HIS A 169 -7.98 19.53 1.83
CA HIS A 169 -8.32 19.50 3.26
C HIS A 169 -7.20 18.86 4.11
N GLU A 170 -5.96 19.09 3.69
CA GLU A 170 -4.77 18.73 4.46
C GLU A 170 -4.73 19.41 5.84
#